data_e6c95f03dbe60088411696227a251f1a
#
_entry.id   e6c95f03dbe60088411696227a251f1a
#
_cell.length_a   1.000
_cell.length_b   1.000
_cell.length_c   1.000
_cell.angle_alpha   90.00
_cell.angle_beta   90.00
_cell.angle_gamma   90.00
#
_symmetry.space_group_name_H-M   'P 1'
#
loop_
_entity.id
_entity.type
_entity.pdbx_description
1 polymer ?
#
loop_
_entity_poly.entity_id
_entity_poly.type
_entity_poly.pdbx_seq_one_letter_code
_entity_poly.pdbx_strand_id
1 'polypeptide(L)'
;MRDTGGHAAPTRVLVVDDEPSIRVLCRVNFELEGHEVFEAHSLASARAMLEKQEVDVVVLDVHLRGERSDELVAECQARRPPIPVVLVTGSVDILHPGVSDADAVLPKPFEVDQLLSTVRGLARVHARR
;
A
#
# COMPACT_ATOMS: atom_id res chain seq x y z
N MET A 1 -12.02 -5.43 -23.17
CA MET A 1 -11.60 -4.94 -23.02
C MET A 1 -11.62 -4.10 -22.85
N ARG A 2 -11.54 -3.87 -22.65
CA ARG A 2 -11.30 -3.07 -22.40
C ARG A 2 -10.91 -2.18 -22.95
N ASP A 3 -10.80 -1.69 -23.16
CA ASP A 3 -10.24 -0.85 -23.48
C ASP A 3 -9.86 -0.40 -24.08
N THR A 4 -9.82 -0.28 -24.30
CA THR A 4 -9.36 0.15 -24.80
C THR A 4 -8.54 0.85 -25.13
N GLY A 5 -8.36 0.71 -26.07
CA GLY A 5 -7.22 1.46 -26.46
C GLY A 5 -6.88 2.49 -25.44
N GLY A 6 -5.66 2.95 -25.35
CA GLY A 6 -5.31 3.91 -24.33
C GLY A 6 -5.49 3.38 -22.93
N HIS A 7 -5.32 2.11 -22.75
CA HIS A 7 -5.34 1.55 -21.42
C HIS A 7 -4.19 2.10 -20.61
N ALA A 8 -4.49 2.64 -19.45
CA ALA A 8 -3.45 3.00 -18.53
C ALA A 8 -2.72 1.74 -18.09
N ALA A 9 -1.46 1.87 -17.76
CA ALA A 9 -0.72 0.78 -17.17
C ALA A 9 -1.42 0.36 -15.88
N PRO A 10 -1.33 -0.92 -15.47
CA PRO A 10 -1.95 -1.36 -14.23
C PRO A 10 -1.37 -0.60 -13.05
N THR A 11 -2.19 -0.38 -12.04
CA THR A 11 -1.74 0.19 -10.78
C THR A 11 -0.81 -0.83 -10.10
N ARG A 12 0.31 -0.37 -9.61
CA ARG A 12 1.32 -1.20 -8.96
C ARG A 12 1.25 -0.98 -7.46
N VAL A 13 0.90 -2.04 -6.74
CA VAL A 13 0.65 -1.98 -5.31
C VAL A 13 1.72 -2.79 -4.60
N LEU A 14 2.37 -2.18 -3.61
CA LEU A 14 3.29 -2.90 -2.73
C LEU A 14 2.57 -3.17 -1.41
N VAL A 15 2.45 -4.44 -1.04
CA VAL A 15 1.83 -4.86 0.22
C VAL A 15 2.93 -5.24 1.20
N VAL A 16 3.01 -4.53 2.32
CA VAL A 16 4.03 -4.74 3.34
C VAL A 16 3.35 -5.24 4.61
N ASP A 17 3.53 -6.50 4.92
CA ASP A 17 2.91 -7.15 6.07
C ASP A 17 3.73 -8.38 6.40
N ASP A 18 3.97 -8.64 7.68
CA ASP A 18 4.76 -9.80 8.08
C ASP A 18 3.95 -11.09 8.11
N GLU A 19 2.62 -11.02 7.93
CA GLU A 19 1.76 -12.19 7.87
C GLU A 19 1.55 -12.65 6.44
N PRO A 20 2.03 -13.83 6.06
CA PRO A 20 1.86 -14.31 4.67
C PRO A 20 0.40 -14.40 4.23
N SER A 21 -0.50 -14.77 5.16
CA SER A 21 -1.93 -14.90 4.81
C SER A 21 -2.53 -13.58 4.38
N ILE A 22 -2.13 -12.49 5.03
CA ILE A 22 -2.62 -11.16 4.66
C ILE A 22 -2.06 -10.75 3.30
N ARG A 23 -0.77 -11.02 3.05
CA ARG A 23 -0.18 -10.69 1.75
C ARG A 23 -0.88 -11.45 0.62
N VAL A 24 -1.17 -12.74 0.83
CA VAL A 24 -1.88 -13.55 -0.18
C VAL A 24 -3.28 -13.01 -0.42
N LEU A 25 -4.00 -12.69 0.67
CA LEU A 25 -5.35 -12.13 0.55
C LEU A 25 -5.35 -10.86 -0.29
N CYS A 26 -4.42 -9.97 0.01
CA CYS A 26 -4.31 -8.72 -0.73
C CYS A 26 -3.94 -8.98 -2.18
N ARG A 27 -2.93 -9.82 -2.42
CA ARG A 27 -2.47 -10.08 -3.78
C ARG A 27 -3.59 -10.64 -4.65
N VAL A 28 -4.30 -11.66 -4.16
CA VAL A 28 -5.36 -12.29 -4.94
C VAL A 28 -6.42 -11.26 -5.33
N ASN A 29 -6.84 -10.46 -4.37
CA ASN A 29 -7.92 -9.52 -4.62
C ASN A 29 -7.49 -8.35 -5.49
N PHE A 30 -6.29 -7.83 -5.29
CA PHE A 30 -5.78 -6.76 -6.14
C PHE A 30 -5.57 -7.25 -7.58
N GLU A 31 -5.05 -8.46 -7.75
CA GLU A 31 -4.82 -9.01 -9.09
C GLU A 31 -6.13 -9.26 -9.82
N LEU A 32 -7.18 -9.66 -9.09
CA LEU A 32 -8.50 -9.82 -9.70
C LEU A 32 -9.04 -8.51 -10.26
N GLU A 33 -8.60 -7.38 -9.71
CA GLU A 33 -8.99 -6.07 -10.21
C GLU A 33 -8.03 -5.52 -11.26
N GLY A 34 -7.04 -6.29 -11.66
CA GLY A 34 -6.12 -5.87 -12.69
C GLY A 34 -4.90 -5.11 -12.20
N HIS A 35 -4.66 -5.07 -10.90
CA HIS A 35 -3.48 -4.43 -10.34
C HIS A 35 -2.29 -5.39 -10.37
N GLU A 36 -1.11 -4.82 -10.44
CA GLU A 36 0.14 -5.58 -10.27
C GLU A 36 0.56 -5.47 -8.81
N VAL A 37 0.92 -6.59 -8.18
CA VAL A 37 1.17 -6.62 -6.74
C VAL A 37 2.58 -7.11 -6.46
N PHE A 38 3.27 -6.37 -5.61
CA PHE A 38 4.55 -6.76 -5.03
C PHE A 38 4.35 -6.97 -3.54
N GLU A 39 5.12 -7.87 -2.95
CA GLU A 39 4.99 -8.21 -1.53
C GLU A 39 6.31 -7.96 -0.81
N ALA A 40 6.20 -7.50 0.43
CA ALA A 40 7.35 -7.36 1.31
C ALA A 40 6.90 -7.75 2.72
N HIS A 41 7.84 -8.32 3.49
CA HIS A 41 7.54 -8.79 4.85
C HIS A 41 8.24 -7.97 5.93
N SER A 42 9.04 -6.99 5.52
CA SER A 42 9.83 -6.16 6.44
C SER A 42 10.10 -4.81 5.80
N LEU A 43 10.59 -3.86 6.58
CA LEU A 43 11.00 -2.57 6.01
C LEU A 43 12.16 -2.74 5.04
N ALA A 44 13.12 -3.60 5.36
CA ALA A 44 14.26 -3.84 4.46
C ALA A 44 13.80 -4.38 3.11
N SER A 45 12.90 -5.38 3.12
CA SER A 45 12.40 -5.93 1.85
C SER A 45 11.51 -4.92 1.11
N ALA A 46 10.76 -4.11 1.85
CA ALA A 46 9.96 -3.05 1.23
C ALA A 46 10.84 -2.02 0.53
N ARG A 47 11.91 -1.58 1.20
CA ARG A 47 12.85 -0.63 0.61
C ARG A 47 13.52 -1.20 -0.64
N ALA A 48 13.92 -2.48 -0.58
CA ALA A 48 14.51 -3.14 -1.74
C ALA A 48 13.53 -3.17 -2.91
N MET A 49 12.26 -3.44 -2.64
CA MET A 49 11.25 -3.47 -3.68
C MET A 49 11.01 -2.09 -4.29
N LEU A 50 10.99 -1.05 -3.45
CA LEU A 50 10.82 0.32 -3.91
C LEU A 50 11.99 0.80 -4.78
N GLU A 51 13.18 0.22 -4.58
CA GLU A 51 14.35 0.53 -5.41
C GLU A 51 14.27 -0.15 -6.78
N LYS A 52 13.66 -1.34 -6.84
CA LYS A 52 13.64 -2.16 -8.04
C LYS A 52 12.44 -1.91 -8.93
N GLN A 53 11.30 -1.56 -8.33
CA GLN A 53 10.03 -1.50 -9.04
C GLN A 53 9.41 -0.12 -8.88
N GLU A 54 8.66 0.28 -9.90
CA GLU A 54 7.79 1.44 -9.77
C GLU A 54 6.56 1.04 -8.99
N VAL A 55 6.27 1.77 -7.93
CA VAL A 55 5.15 1.47 -7.05
C VAL A 55 4.25 2.71 -6.99
N ASP A 56 2.95 2.48 -7.16
CA ASP A 56 1.97 3.56 -7.17
C ASP A 56 1.31 3.77 -5.82
N VAL A 57 1.17 2.71 -5.02
CA VAL A 57 0.54 2.77 -3.70
C VAL A 57 1.19 1.73 -2.81
N VAL A 58 1.43 2.08 -1.56
CA VAL A 58 1.93 1.14 -0.56
C VAL A 58 0.82 0.85 0.44
N VAL A 59 0.54 -0.43 0.69
CA VAL A 59 -0.34 -0.87 1.78
C VAL A 59 0.58 -1.39 2.87
N LEU A 60 0.55 -0.76 4.04
CA LEU A 60 1.55 -0.97 5.08
C LEU A 60 0.89 -1.30 6.41
N ASP A 61 1.24 -2.44 6.98
CA ASP A 61 0.82 -2.79 8.33
C ASP A 61 1.61 -1.96 9.32
N VAL A 62 0.92 -1.37 10.31
CA VAL A 62 1.58 -0.63 11.38
C VAL A 62 2.49 -1.54 12.20
N HIS A 63 2.05 -2.79 12.41
CA HIS A 63 2.81 -3.75 13.21
C HIS A 63 3.67 -4.66 12.34
N LEU A 64 4.92 -4.25 12.13
CA LEU A 64 5.93 -5.09 11.50
C LEU A 64 6.94 -5.47 12.58
N ARG A 65 6.71 -6.51 13.28
CA ARG A 65 7.60 -7.15 14.27
C ARG A 65 8.77 -6.29 14.74
N GLY A 66 8.47 -5.28 15.59
CA GLY A 66 9.49 -4.42 16.17
C GLY A 66 10.05 -3.36 15.25
N GLU A 67 9.54 -3.23 14.04
CA GLU A 67 10.02 -2.22 13.10
C GLU A 67 9.15 -0.97 13.13
N ARG A 68 9.74 0.13 12.70
CA ARG A 68 9.11 1.45 12.71
C ARG A 68 8.45 1.74 11.37
N SER A 69 7.16 1.38 11.24
CA SER A 69 6.40 1.63 10.01
C SER A 69 6.33 3.11 9.66
N ASP A 70 6.34 3.99 10.66
CA ASP A 70 6.32 5.43 10.42
C ASP A 70 7.53 5.91 9.62
N GLU A 71 8.66 5.22 9.72
CA GLU A 71 9.84 5.56 8.92
C GLU A 71 9.55 5.37 7.43
N LEU A 72 8.88 4.28 7.08
CA LEU A 72 8.57 4.02 5.67
C LEU A 72 7.54 5.02 5.14
N VAL A 73 6.58 5.40 5.96
CA VAL A 73 5.63 6.46 5.58
C VAL A 73 6.38 7.72 5.20
N ALA A 74 7.30 8.16 6.05
CA ALA A 74 8.08 9.37 5.80
C ALA A 74 8.92 9.24 4.54
N GLU A 75 9.53 8.08 4.33
CA GLU A 75 10.35 7.84 3.13
C GLU A 75 9.52 7.92 1.86
N CYS A 76 8.32 7.35 1.87
CA CYS A 76 7.44 7.40 0.70
C CYS A 76 6.98 8.83 0.42
N GLN A 77 6.70 9.60 1.45
CA GLN A 77 6.29 10.99 1.28
C GLN A 77 7.42 11.88 0.78
N ALA A 78 8.66 11.52 1.09
CA ALA A 78 9.83 12.27 0.66
C ALA A 78 10.20 12.01 -0.80
N ARG A 79 9.65 10.98 -1.41
CA ARG A 79 9.93 10.68 -2.81
C ARG A 79 9.31 11.72 -3.73
N ARG A 80 9.85 11.82 -4.94
CA ARG A 80 9.34 12.73 -5.97
C ARG A 80 9.14 11.95 -7.27
N PRO A 81 7.90 11.67 -7.65
CA PRO A 81 6.67 12.03 -6.94
C PRO A 81 6.49 11.21 -5.68
N PRO A 82 5.75 11.72 -4.69
CA PRO A 82 5.51 10.96 -3.48
C PRO A 82 4.64 9.74 -3.74
N ILE A 83 4.85 8.69 -2.95
CA ILE A 83 4.05 7.46 -3.08
C ILE A 83 3.04 7.45 -1.95
N PRO A 84 1.74 7.39 -2.25
CA PRO A 84 0.71 7.35 -1.21
C PRO A 84 0.77 6.05 -0.42
N VAL A 85 0.48 6.16 0.88
CA VAL A 85 0.54 5.03 1.81
C VAL A 85 -0.81 4.85 2.49
N VAL A 86 -1.33 3.62 2.43
CA VAL A 86 -2.48 3.20 3.22
C VAL A 86 -1.94 2.43 4.41
N LEU A 87 -2.15 2.95 5.61
CA LEU A 87 -1.79 2.22 6.84
C LEU A 87 -2.93 1.32 7.25
N VAL A 88 -2.60 0.08 7.59
CA VAL A 88 -3.56 -0.88 8.15
C VAL A 88 -3.20 -1.06 9.61
N THR A 89 -4.16 -0.82 10.51
CA THR A 89 -3.87 -0.69 11.92
C THR A 89 -4.96 -1.32 12.79
N GLY A 90 -4.57 -1.90 13.92
CA GLY A 90 -5.53 -2.30 14.94
C GLY A 90 -6.04 -1.06 15.67
N SER A 91 -7.17 -1.20 16.37
CA SER A 91 -7.80 -0.07 17.04
C SER A 91 -6.89 0.58 18.10
N VAL A 92 -6.00 -0.21 18.70
CA VAL A 92 -5.08 0.30 19.73
C VAL A 92 -3.96 1.13 19.15
N ASP A 93 -3.78 1.11 17.84
CA ASP A 93 -2.64 1.74 17.18
C ASP A 93 -2.96 3.15 16.67
N ILE A 94 -4.14 3.63 16.97
CA ILE A 94 -4.59 4.92 16.42
C ILE A 94 -3.68 6.07 16.84
N LEU A 95 -2.99 5.91 17.96
CA LEU A 95 -2.04 6.88 18.47
C LEU A 95 -0.60 6.60 18.07
N HIS A 96 -0.40 5.59 17.22
CA HIS A 96 0.93 5.22 16.76
C HIS A 96 1.54 6.36 15.94
N PRO A 97 2.84 6.67 16.13
CA PRO A 97 3.49 7.67 15.29
C PRO A 97 3.39 7.29 13.82
N GLY A 98 3.10 8.28 12.97
CA GLY A 98 2.97 8.08 11.54
C GLY A 98 1.57 7.83 11.06
N VAL A 99 0.63 7.47 11.95
CA VAL A 99 -0.75 7.23 11.53
C VAL A 99 -1.36 8.49 10.90
N SER A 100 -1.11 9.65 11.51
CA SER A 100 -1.66 10.90 11.00
C SER A 100 -0.98 11.37 9.70
N ASP A 101 0.17 10.80 9.37
CA ASP A 101 0.93 11.21 8.18
C ASP A 101 0.61 10.35 6.96
N ALA A 102 -0.05 9.22 7.15
CA ALA A 102 -0.43 8.36 6.05
C ALA A 102 -1.53 9.01 5.22
N ASP A 103 -1.60 8.63 3.95
CA ASP A 103 -2.63 9.14 3.05
C ASP A 103 -4.01 8.56 3.35
N ALA A 104 -4.06 7.36 3.92
CA ALA A 104 -5.29 6.76 4.39
C ALA A 104 -4.95 5.78 5.52
N VAL A 105 -5.92 5.55 6.38
CA VAL A 105 -5.77 4.62 7.50
C VAL A 105 -6.99 3.69 7.51
N LEU A 106 -6.73 2.39 7.54
CA LEU A 106 -7.78 1.38 7.55
C LEU A 106 -7.66 0.57 8.83
N PRO A 107 -8.69 0.59 9.69
CA PRO A 107 -8.63 -0.21 10.92
C PRO A 107 -8.86 -1.69 10.62
N LYS A 108 -8.22 -2.54 11.40
CA LYS A 108 -8.46 -3.99 11.37
C LYS A 108 -9.58 -4.35 12.35
N PRO A 109 -10.45 -5.27 12.02
CA PRO A 109 -10.54 -5.96 10.74
C PRO A 109 -11.13 -5.04 9.67
N PHE A 110 -10.60 -5.16 8.45
CA PHE A 110 -11.09 -4.36 7.32
C PHE A 110 -11.80 -5.28 6.33
N GLU A 111 -12.69 -4.68 5.54
CA GLU A 111 -13.27 -5.40 4.42
C GLU A 111 -12.42 -5.21 3.19
N VAL A 112 -12.27 -6.28 2.41
CA VAL A 112 -11.43 -6.26 1.22
C VAL A 112 -11.90 -5.18 0.24
N ASP A 113 -13.22 -5.05 0.05
CA ASP A 113 -13.76 -4.03 -0.85
C ASP A 113 -13.36 -2.62 -0.42
N GLN A 114 -13.32 -2.37 0.89
CA GLN A 114 -12.90 -1.09 1.42
C GLN A 114 -11.43 -0.81 1.11
N LEU A 115 -10.59 -1.82 1.26
CA LEU A 115 -9.17 -1.69 0.91
C LEU A 115 -8.99 -1.43 -0.59
N LEU A 116 -9.70 -2.19 -1.42
CA LEU A 116 -9.61 -2.02 -2.87
C LEU A 116 -10.03 -0.63 -3.31
N SER A 117 -11.15 -0.12 -2.77
CA SER A 117 -11.64 1.21 -3.17
C SER A 117 -10.72 2.31 -2.68
N THR A 118 -10.12 2.14 -1.49
CA THR A 118 -9.17 3.11 -0.96
C THR A 118 -7.94 3.21 -1.85
N VAL A 119 -7.39 2.07 -2.26
CA VAL A 119 -6.22 2.04 -3.14
C VAL A 119 -6.55 2.66 -4.50
N ARG A 120 -7.71 2.31 -5.08
CA ARG A 120 -8.14 2.90 -6.37
C ARG A 120 -8.21 4.42 -6.28
N GLY A 121 -8.80 4.92 -5.19
CA GLY A 121 -8.94 6.35 -5.01
C GLY A 121 -7.61 7.08 -4.94
N LEU A 122 -6.67 6.53 -4.17
CA LEU A 122 -5.35 7.14 -4.02
C LEU A 122 -4.56 7.09 -5.34
N ALA A 123 -4.61 5.96 -6.02
CA ALA A 123 -3.89 5.82 -7.29
C ALA A 123 -4.42 6.81 -8.33
N ARG A 124 -5.75 6.98 -8.39
CA ARG A 124 -6.37 7.90 -9.35
C ARG A 124 -5.96 9.34 -9.07
N VAL A 125 -6.00 9.75 -7.82
CA VAL A 125 -5.66 11.12 -7.45
C VAL A 125 -4.20 11.41 -7.76
N HIS A 126 -3.31 10.50 -7.40
CA HIS A 126 -1.88 10.73 -7.57
C HIS A 126 -1.44 10.60 -9.04
N ALA A 127 -2.14 9.81 -9.83
CA ALA A 127 -1.84 9.66 -11.25
C ALA A 127 -2.05 10.95 -12.05
N ARG A 128 -2.81 11.89 -11.49
CA ARG A 128 -3.13 13.16 -12.16
C ARG A 128 -2.12 14.26 -11.90
N ARG A 129 -1.11 13.99 -11.10
CA ARG A 129 -0.10 15.01 -10.77
C ARG A 129 1.00 15.14 -11.80
#